data_f6ba1b86d47b07a5b61209701748076a
#
_entry.id   f6ba1b86d47b07a5b61209701748076a
#
_cell.length_a   1.000
_cell.length_b   1.000
_cell.length_c   1.000
_cell.angle_alpha   90.00
_cell.angle_beta   90.00
_cell.angle_gamma   90.00
#
_symmetry.space_group_name_H-M   'P 1'
#
loop_
_entity.id
_entity.type
_entity.pdbx_description
1 polymer ?
#
loop_
_entity_poly.entity_id
_entity_poly.type
_entity_poly.pdbx_seq_one_letter_code
_entity_poly.pdbx_strand_id
1 'polypeptide(L)'
;VLANTKVKRELAGSKYSERVEETKKGLEIIQKADPSVKHFRDIKISHLDHISDPTIKKRLKHFVLEDQRVYDTVAAFKKKDMKEVGQLLLASHYSLKDDYEVSCPELDFLVKQAEAFEGCAGGRMM
;
A
#
# COMPACT_ATOMS: atom_id res chain seq x y z
N VAL A 1 -15.07 -9.23 8.70
CA VAL A 1 -16.19 -9.18 7.72
C VAL A 1 -15.60 -8.92 6.34
N LEU A 2 -16.08 -9.63 5.32
CA LEU A 2 -15.75 -9.37 3.92
C LEU A 2 -16.98 -8.75 3.24
N ALA A 3 -16.78 -7.58 2.61
CA ALA A 3 -17.79 -6.90 1.83
C ALA A 3 -17.41 -6.95 0.34
N ASN A 4 -18.30 -7.45 -0.50
CA ASN A 4 -18.08 -7.54 -1.95
C ASN A 4 -18.80 -6.40 -2.66
N THR A 5 -18.05 -5.55 -3.37
CA THR A 5 -18.62 -4.45 -4.18
C THR A 5 -19.46 -4.94 -5.36
N LYS A 6 -19.30 -6.21 -5.76
CA LYS A 6 -19.87 -6.81 -6.99
C LYS A 6 -19.52 -6.07 -8.28
N VAL A 7 -18.61 -5.13 -8.23
CA VAL A 7 -18.07 -4.45 -9.41
C VAL A 7 -16.98 -5.31 -10.05
N LYS A 8 -17.16 -5.68 -11.30
CA LYS A 8 -16.09 -6.34 -12.05
C LYS A 8 -14.97 -5.32 -12.31
N ARG A 9 -13.79 -5.59 -11.78
CA ARG A 9 -12.61 -4.78 -12.08
C ARG A 9 -12.02 -5.25 -13.40
N GLU A 10 -11.99 -4.37 -14.38
CA GLU A 10 -11.18 -4.55 -15.59
C GLU A 10 -9.70 -4.21 -15.36
N LEU A 11 -9.24 -4.41 -14.11
CA LEU A 11 -7.85 -4.12 -13.70
C LEU A 11 -6.83 -5.12 -14.27
N ALA A 12 -7.30 -6.17 -14.93
CA ALA A 12 -6.48 -7.36 -15.09
C ALA A 12 -5.38 -7.28 -16.17
N GLY A 13 -5.43 -6.35 -17.10
CA GLY A 13 -4.46 -6.37 -18.19
C GLY A 13 -3.41 -5.25 -18.12
N SER A 14 -3.82 -3.99 -18.24
CA SER A 14 -2.90 -2.87 -18.45
C SER A 14 -2.35 -2.26 -17.17
N LYS A 15 -3.21 -1.99 -16.17
CA LYS A 15 -2.77 -1.31 -14.94
C LYS A 15 -1.83 -2.14 -14.07
N TYR A 16 -2.06 -3.44 -13.97
CA TYR A 16 -1.15 -4.31 -13.22
C TYR A 16 0.25 -4.33 -13.84
N SER A 17 0.32 -4.52 -15.16
CA SER A 17 1.59 -4.52 -15.89
C SER A 17 2.30 -3.17 -15.75
N GLU A 18 1.56 -2.06 -15.86
CA GLU A 18 2.08 -0.71 -15.66
C GLU A 18 2.69 -0.53 -14.26
N ARG A 19 2.00 -0.97 -13.20
CA ARG A 19 2.52 -0.91 -11.81
C ARG A 19 3.79 -1.74 -11.62
N VAL A 20 3.84 -2.94 -12.24
CA VAL A 20 5.03 -3.79 -12.22
C VAL A 20 6.21 -3.10 -12.91
N GLU A 21 5.99 -2.45 -14.04
CA GLU A 21 7.04 -1.73 -14.76
C GLU A 21 7.53 -0.50 -13.99
N GLU A 22 6.61 0.31 -13.46
CA GLU A 22 6.93 1.49 -12.64
C GLU A 22 7.80 1.11 -11.43
N THR A 23 7.43 0.05 -10.72
CA THR A 23 8.18 -0.41 -9.55
C THR A 23 9.54 -1.00 -9.91
N LYS A 24 9.65 -1.76 -11.01
CA LYS A 24 10.94 -2.28 -11.51
C LYS A 24 11.90 -1.15 -11.89
N LYS A 25 11.42 -0.15 -12.63
CA LYS A 25 12.22 1.04 -12.96
C LYS A 25 12.75 1.74 -11.70
N GLY A 26 11.89 1.87 -10.69
CA GLY A 26 12.30 2.47 -9.43
C GLY A 26 13.38 1.66 -8.70
N LEU A 27 13.25 0.33 -8.65
CA LEU A 27 14.27 -0.54 -8.07
C LEU A 27 15.60 -0.40 -8.82
N GLU A 28 15.60 -0.38 -10.16
CA GLU A 28 16.80 -0.21 -10.98
C GLU A 28 17.52 1.13 -10.71
N ILE A 29 16.76 2.22 -10.53
CA ILE A 29 17.32 3.53 -10.18
C ILE A 29 18.02 3.46 -8.82
N ILE A 30 17.35 2.86 -7.83
CA ILE A 30 17.93 2.72 -6.48
C ILE A 30 19.16 1.83 -6.50
N GLN A 31 19.14 0.70 -7.22
CA GLN A 31 20.28 -0.20 -7.34
C GLN A 31 21.53 0.44 -7.99
N LYS A 32 21.31 1.40 -8.89
CA LYS A 32 22.43 2.19 -9.46
C LYS A 32 23.02 3.15 -8.44
N ALA A 33 22.20 3.72 -7.56
CA ALA A 33 22.64 4.64 -6.52
C ALA A 33 23.24 3.90 -5.31
N ASP A 34 22.65 2.76 -4.95
CA ASP A 34 23.08 1.89 -3.85
C ASP A 34 23.07 0.42 -4.29
N PRO A 35 24.23 -0.13 -4.72
CA PRO A 35 24.35 -1.53 -5.15
C PRO A 35 24.11 -2.58 -4.05
N SER A 36 23.99 -2.17 -2.78
CA SER A 36 23.64 -3.08 -1.68
C SER A 36 22.18 -3.50 -1.72
N VAL A 37 21.30 -2.71 -2.34
CA VAL A 37 19.89 -3.02 -2.54
C VAL A 37 19.74 -4.09 -3.63
N LYS A 38 19.29 -5.29 -3.24
CA LYS A 38 19.07 -6.40 -4.18
C LYS A 38 17.60 -6.62 -4.49
N HIS A 39 16.72 -6.39 -3.51
CA HIS A 39 15.30 -6.67 -3.59
C HIS A 39 14.47 -5.49 -3.09
N PHE A 40 13.18 -5.47 -3.39
CA PHE A 40 12.25 -4.43 -2.93
C PHE A 40 12.26 -4.25 -1.41
N ARG A 41 12.40 -5.33 -0.63
CA ARG A 41 12.46 -5.28 0.84
C ARG A 41 13.72 -4.61 1.41
N ASP A 42 14.75 -4.44 0.58
CA ASP A 42 15.99 -3.74 0.99
C ASP A 42 15.84 -2.22 0.85
N ILE A 43 14.77 -1.77 0.18
CA ILE A 43 14.52 -0.34 -0.04
C ILE A 43 14.10 0.29 1.29
N LYS A 44 14.75 1.40 1.64
CA LYS A 44 14.42 2.25 2.79
C LYS A 44 13.82 3.56 2.30
N ILE A 45 13.13 4.26 3.21
CA ILE A 45 12.52 5.55 2.88
C ILE A 45 13.53 6.57 2.34
N SER A 46 14.76 6.55 2.85
CA SER A 46 15.85 7.42 2.39
C SER A 46 16.27 7.17 0.93
N HIS A 47 16.09 5.95 0.41
CA HIS A 47 16.41 5.66 -0.99
C HIS A 47 15.46 6.37 -1.96
N LEU A 48 14.27 6.77 -1.52
CA LEU A 48 13.30 7.49 -2.34
C LEU A 48 13.79 8.87 -2.79
N ASP A 49 14.81 9.41 -2.15
CA ASP A 49 15.42 10.69 -2.56
C ASP A 49 16.21 10.58 -3.87
N HIS A 50 16.59 9.37 -4.27
CA HIS A 50 17.18 9.10 -5.57
C HIS A 50 16.18 9.06 -6.73
N ILE A 51 14.87 9.06 -6.42
CA ILE A 51 13.79 8.99 -7.41
C ILE A 51 13.28 10.39 -7.70
N SER A 52 13.52 10.88 -8.91
CA SER A 52 13.01 12.17 -9.38
C SER A 52 11.58 12.11 -9.94
N ASP A 53 11.18 10.97 -10.50
CA ASP A 53 9.82 10.75 -11.01
C ASP A 53 8.82 10.61 -9.86
N PRO A 54 7.84 11.53 -9.74
CA PRO A 54 6.89 11.51 -8.63
C PRO A 54 5.99 10.26 -8.62
N THR A 55 5.68 9.71 -9.79
CA THR A 55 4.85 8.51 -9.90
C THR A 55 5.61 7.30 -9.38
N ILE A 56 6.82 7.06 -9.87
CA ILE A 56 7.68 5.97 -9.40
C ILE A 56 7.96 6.11 -7.89
N LYS A 57 8.22 7.33 -7.43
CA LYS A 57 8.43 7.62 -6.00
C LYS A 57 7.23 7.19 -5.14
N LYS A 58 6.00 7.50 -5.57
CA LYS A 58 4.77 7.06 -4.90
C LYS A 58 4.66 5.54 -4.84
N ARG A 59 4.91 4.84 -5.95
CA ARG A 59 4.85 3.37 -5.99
C ARG A 59 5.81 2.72 -4.99
N LEU A 60 7.06 3.17 -4.98
CA LEU A 60 8.07 2.66 -4.05
C LEU A 60 7.77 3.04 -2.59
N LYS A 61 7.26 4.25 -2.35
CA LYS A 61 6.78 4.67 -1.02
C LYS A 61 5.73 3.71 -0.48
N HIS A 62 4.74 3.33 -1.32
CA HIS A 62 3.75 2.32 -0.94
C HIS A 62 4.43 1.02 -0.47
N PHE A 63 5.38 0.47 -1.25
CA PHE A 63 6.07 -0.77 -0.90
C PHE A 63 6.80 -0.68 0.45
N VAL A 64 7.60 0.37 0.65
CA VAL A 64 8.38 0.55 1.87
C VAL A 64 7.47 0.67 3.10
N LEU A 65 6.41 1.47 2.99
CA LEU A 65 5.49 1.69 4.11
C LEU A 65 4.59 0.46 4.36
N GLU A 66 4.23 -0.29 3.31
CA GLU A 66 3.40 -1.49 3.47
C GLU A 66 4.20 -2.62 4.14
N ASP A 67 5.48 -2.78 3.81
CA ASP A 67 6.36 -3.74 4.50
C ASP A 67 6.45 -3.40 6.00
N GLN A 68 6.66 -2.13 6.35
CA GLN A 68 6.69 -1.69 7.75
C GLN A 68 5.35 -1.95 8.47
N ARG A 69 4.20 -1.67 7.80
CA ARG A 69 2.87 -1.93 8.37
C ARG A 69 2.63 -3.39 8.74
N VAL A 70 3.26 -4.33 8.04
CA VAL A 70 3.18 -5.75 8.42
C VAL A 70 3.76 -5.97 9.82
N TYR A 71 4.96 -5.44 10.09
CA TYR A 71 5.60 -5.57 11.40
C TYR A 71 4.81 -4.83 12.49
N ASP A 72 4.33 -3.63 12.19
CA ASP A 72 3.52 -2.84 13.13
C ASP A 72 2.21 -3.55 13.46
N THR A 73 1.56 -4.15 12.48
CA THR A 73 0.33 -4.93 12.67
C THR A 73 0.57 -6.16 13.55
N VAL A 74 1.67 -6.88 13.33
CA VAL A 74 2.06 -8.01 14.19
C VAL A 74 2.31 -7.56 15.63
N ALA A 75 2.97 -6.41 15.80
CA ALA A 75 3.22 -5.83 17.12
C ALA A 75 1.92 -5.42 17.83
N ALA A 76 0.99 -4.78 17.10
CA ALA A 76 -0.32 -4.40 17.61
C ALA A 76 -1.16 -5.62 18.03
N PHE A 77 -1.17 -6.69 17.23
CA PHE A 77 -1.84 -7.94 17.60
C PHE A 77 -1.25 -8.58 18.87
N LYS A 78 0.06 -8.60 19.03
CA LYS A 78 0.71 -9.10 20.25
C LYS A 78 0.30 -8.31 21.49
N LYS A 79 0.07 -7.00 21.35
CA LYS A 79 -0.42 -6.11 22.42
C LYS A 79 -1.94 -6.18 22.59
N LYS A 80 -2.67 -6.91 21.72
CA LYS A 80 -4.14 -6.93 21.64
C LYS A 80 -4.75 -5.55 21.39
N ASP A 81 -4.00 -4.65 20.76
CA ASP A 81 -4.45 -3.30 20.41
C ASP A 81 -5.20 -3.33 19.08
N MET A 82 -6.50 -3.64 19.16
CA MET A 82 -7.36 -3.73 17.98
C MET A 82 -7.63 -2.36 17.34
N LYS A 83 -7.50 -1.27 18.11
CA LYS A 83 -7.64 0.08 17.57
C LYS A 83 -6.46 0.40 16.65
N GLU A 84 -5.24 0.12 17.08
CA GLU A 84 -4.04 0.28 16.26
C GLU A 84 -4.09 -0.60 15.00
N VAL A 85 -4.53 -1.86 15.13
CA VAL A 85 -4.75 -2.74 13.96
C VAL A 85 -5.71 -2.09 12.96
N GLY A 86 -6.82 -1.53 13.42
CA GLY A 86 -7.78 -0.83 12.56
C GLY A 86 -7.18 0.38 11.83
N GLN A 87 -6.39 1.19 12.53
CA GLN A 87 -5.69 2.34 11.94
C GLN A 87 -4.68 1.93 10.87
N LEU A 88 -3.93 0.85 11.11
CA LEU A 88 -2.98 0.29 10.14
C LEU A 88 -3.68 -0.24 8.89
N LEU A 89 -4.86 -0.86 9.04
CA LEU A 89 -5.68 -1.29 7.89
C LEU A 89 -6.16 -0.10 7.07
N LEU A 90 -6.64 0.96 7.69
CA LEU A 90 -7.03 2.20 7.01
C LEU A 90 -5.84 2.84 6.29
N ALA A 91 -4.69 2.94 6.95
CA ALA A 91 -3.47 3.48 6.35
C ALA A 91 -3.01 2.65 5.13
N SER A 92 -3.14 1.33 5.18
CA SER A 92 -2.90 0.43 4.04
C SER A 92 -3.86 0.74 2.88
N HIS A 93 -5.17 0.90 3.15
CA HIS A 93 -6.15 1.25 2.10
C HIS A 93 -5.83 2.58 1.43
N TYR A 94 -5.55 3.63 2.20
CA TYR A 94 -5.23 4.94 1.64
C TYR A 94 -3.92 4.93 0.86
N SER A 95 -2.92 4.15 1.28
CA SER A 95 -1.70 3.97 0.50
C SER A 95 -1.94 3.22 -0.82
N LEU A 96 -2.80 2.19 -0.82
CA LEU A 96 -3.24 1.51 -2.05
C LEU A 96 -4.00 2.44 -2.99
N LYS A 97 -4.80 3.37 -2.44
CA LYS A 97 -5.55 4.37 -3.19
C LYS A 97 -4.65 5.47 -3.76
N ASP A 98 -3.86 6.13 -2.91
CA ASP A 98 -3.21 7.41 -3.23
C ASP A 98 -1.77 7.23 -3.74
N ASP A 99 -1.05 6.22 -3.24
CA ASP A 99 0.34 5.96 -3.61
C ASP A 99 0.45 4.88 -4.71
N TYR A 100 -0.36 3.80 -4.62
CA TYR A 100 -0.32 2.71 -5.60
C TYR A 100 -1.40 2.82 -6.69
N GLU A 101 -2.47 3.58 -6.41
CA GLU A 101 -3.57 3.93 -7.33
C GLU A 101 -4.28 2.69 -7.93
N VAL A 102 -4.64 1.75 -7.05
CA VAL A 102 -5.35 0.51 -7.40
C VAL A 102 -6.74 0.40 -6.77
N SER A 103 -7.23 1.45 -6.13
CA SER A 103 -8.57 1.49 -5.57
C SER A 103 -9.60 1.95 -6.62
N CYS A 104 -10.87 1.91 -6.24
CA CYS A 104 -12.00 2.43 -7.01
C CYS A 104 -13.03 3.09 -6.07
N PRO A 105 -13.94 3.93 -6.60
CA PRO A 105 -14.93 4.64 -5.78
C PRO A 105 -15.77 3.75 -4.88
N GLU A 106 -16.14 2.56 -5.33
CA GLU A 106 -16.95 1.61 -4.59
C GLU A 106 -16.21 1.02 -3.39
N LEU A 107 -14.91 0.75 -3.55
CA LEU A 107 -14.06 0.30 -2.45
C LEU A 107 -13.80 1.41 -1.44
N ASP A 108 -13.52 2.61 -1.92
CA ASP A 108 -13.33 3.78 -1.08
C ASP A 108 -14.59 4.08 -0.27
N PHE A 109 -15.77 3.93 -0.90
CA PHE A 109 -17.05 4.08 -0.22
C PHE A 109 -17.21 3.06 0.92
N LEU A 110 -16.96 1.77 0.65
CA LEU A 110 -17.07 0.73 1.68
C LEU A 110 -16.09 0.95 2.84
N VAL A 111 -14.87 1.36 2.56
CA VAL A 111 -13.90 1.66 3.62
C VAL A 111 -14.32 2.88 4.44
N LYS A 112 -14.84 3.94 3.81
CA LYS A 112 -15.40 5.09 4.51
C LYS A 112 -16.59 4.70 5.42
N GLN A 113 -17.46 3.80 4.95
CA GLN A 113 -18.56 3.32 5.78
C GLN A 113 -18.04 2.51 6.98
N ALA A 114 -17.03 1.67 6.77
CA ALA A 114 -16.38 0.92 7.85
C ALA A 114 -15.72 1.85 8.89
N GLU A 115 -15.05 2.91 8.44
CA GLU A 115 -14.40 3.90 9.30
C GLU A 115 -15.42 4.68 10.15
N ALA A 116 -16.58 4.97 9.59
CA ALA A 116 -17.66 5.70 10.28
C ALA A 116 -18.53 4.80 11.17
N PHE A 117 -18.45 3.49 11.04
CA PHE A 117 -19.32 2.55 11.75
C PHE A 117 -18.83 2.30 13.18
N GLU A 118 -19.66 2.59 14.16
CA GLU A 118 -19.35 2.34 15.57
C GLU A 118 -19.10 0.84 15.83
N GLY A 119 -18.00 0.53 16.49
CA GLY A 119 -17.56 -0.85 16.75
C GLY A 119 -16.69 -1.48 15.62
N CYS A 120 -16.49 -0.79 14.49
CA CYS A 120 -15.54 -1.20 13.49
C CYS A 120 -14.16 -0.56 13.76
N ALA A 121 -13.14 -1.37 13.95
CA ALA A 121 -11.79 -0.85 14.20
C ALA A 121 -11.16 -0.23 12.93
N GLY A 122 -11.54 -0.69 11.74
CA GLY A 122 -11.03 -0.21 10.45
C GLY A 122 -11.25 -1.21 9.34
N GLY A 123 -10.82 -0.86 8.14
CA GLY A 123 -10.97 -1.69 6.95
C GLY A 123 -10.00 -1.32 5.83
N ARG A 124 -9.80 -2.25 4.90
CA ARG A 124 -9.02 -2.02 3.68
C ARG A 124 -9.58 -2.82 2.51
N MET A 125 -9.23 -2.40 1.29
CA MET A 125 -9.41 -3.24 0.11
C MET A 125 -8.50 -4.47 0.13
N MET A 126 -8.92 -5.52 -0.56
CA MET A 126 -8.13 -6.71 -0.83
C MET A 126 -8.14 -7.02 -2.33
#